data_bc9dff1b5391ae392a886cd3e9b9c427
#
_entry.id   bc9dff1b5391ae392a886cd3e9b9c427
#
_cell.length_a   1.000
_cell.length_b   1.000
_cell.length_c   1.000
_cell.angle_alpha   90.00
_cell.angle_beta   90.00
_cell.angle_gamma   90.00
#
_symmetry.space_group_name_H-M   'P 1'
#
loop_
_entity.id
_entity.type
_entity.pdbx_description
1 polymer ?
#
loop_
_entity_poly.entity_id
_entity_poly.type
_entity_poly.pdbx_seq_one_letter_code
_entity_poly.pdbx_strand_id
1 'polypeptide(L)'
;MKWYYPTGRFQHQATWYGSVHADTTWSYYPSGQASQQIIYDNKGRRDDYGVWHPNGQRDTSYTRPFFLSDRDTVPEGQDYAFEVVLGNRRSKLVYVTVLRPRTGVDSTQGIFSRTRFLIRRPAPGPHTVTACVRTDWARRGSDTIWVDQYKPISKSFWVQSARNAE
;
A
#
# COMPACT_ATOMS: atom_id res chain seq x y z
N MET A 1 -16.76 17.34 5.44
CA MET A 1 -16.24 18.69 5.12
C MET A 1 -16.11 18.82 3.61
N LYS A 2 -16.44 19.99 3.04
CA LYS A 2 -16.43 20.22 1.58
C LYS A 2 -15.69 21.51 1.28
N TRP A 3 -14.87 21.48 0.24
CA TRP A 3 -14.12 22.63 -0.29
C TRP A 3 -14.50 22.86 -1.74
N TYR A 4 -14.44 24.11 -2.18
CA TYR A 4 -14.86 24.52 -3.50
C TYR A 4 -13.76 25.35 -4.16
N TYR A 5 -13.68 25.26 -5.48
CA TYR A 5 -12.92 26.20 -6.29
C TYR A 5 -13.57 27.58 -6.27
N PRO A 6 -12.84 28.65 -6.61
CA PRO A 6 -13.44 30.00 -6.76
C PRO A 6 -14.58 30.02 -7.77
N THR A 7 -14.65 29.07 -8.69
CA THR A 7 -15.74 28.90 -9.66
C THR A 7 -17.02 28.29 -9.07
N GLY A 8 -17.04 27.96 -7.79
CA GLY A 8 -18.16 27.28 -7.11
C GLY A 8 -18.22 25.76 -7.32
N ARG A 9 -17.35 25.17 -8.13
CA ARG A 9 -17.28 23.71 -8.32
C ARG A 9 -16.59 23.04 -7.15
N PHE A 10 -16.95 21.78 -6.89
CA PHE A 10 -16.28 20.97 -5.87
C PHE A 10 -14.78 20.81 -6.17
N GLN A 11 -13.95 21.07 -5.16
CA GLN A 11 -12.51 20.82 -5.19
C GLN A 11 -12.15 19.56 -4.40
N HIS A 12 -12.75 19.42 -3.21
CA HIS A 12 -12.42 18.34 -2.30
C HIS A 12 -13.57 18.03 -1.35
N GLN A 13 -13.78 16.77 -1.03
CA GLN A 13 -14.75 16.30 -0.05
C GLN A 13 -14.11 15.24 0.84
N ALA A 14 -14.20 15.42 2.16
CA ALA A 14 -13.73 14.46 3.14
C ALA A 14 -14.72 14.26 4.28
N THR A 15 -14.82 13.03 4.76
CA THR A 15 -15.55 12.66 5.98
C THR A 15 -14.56 12.47 7.11
N TRP A 16 -14.91 12.96 8.31
CA TRP A 16 -14.07 12.87 9.51
C TRP A 16 -14.89 12.35 10.68
N TYR A 17 -14.26 11.50 11.50
CA TYR A 17 -14.72 11.16 12.83
C TYR A 17 -13.67 11.64 13.85
N GLY A 18 -14.02 12.70 14.61
CA GLY A 18 -13.04 13.38 15.44
C GLY A 18 -11.88 13.94 14.61
N SER A 19 -10.65 13.54 14.93
CA SER A 19 -9.42 13.93 14.22
C SER A 19 -8.98 12.96 13.12
N VAL A 20 -9.77 11.91 12.86
CA VAL A 20 -9.38 10.83 11.94
C VAL A 20 -10.21 10.90 10.66
N HIS A 21 -9.55 10.75 9.52
CA HIS A 21 -10.25 10.54 8.25
C HIS A 21 -11.11 9.27 8.32
N ALA A 22 -12.32 9.35 7.83
CA ALA A 22 -13.24 8.22 7.78
C ALA A 22 -13.87 8.10 6.41
N ASP A 23 -14.21 6.86 6.03
CA ASP A 23 -14.88 6.55 4.76
C ASP A 23 -14.04 7.00 3.54
N THR A 24 -14.63 7.74 2.63
CA THR A 24 -14.03 8.08 1.34
C THR A 24 -13.80 9.58 1.22
N THR A 25 -12.60 9.94 0.82
CA THR A 25 -12.23 11.31 0.44
C THR A 25 -12.14 11.41 -1.08
N TRP A 26 -12.74 12.45 -1.64
CA TRP A 26 -12.72 12.74 -3.07
C TRP A 26 -12.06 14.08 -3.35
N SER A 27 -11.27 14.13 -4.41
CA SER A 27 -10.78 15.38 -5.01
C SER A 27 -11.20 15.45 -6.47
N TYR A 28 -11.38 16.65 -6.96
CA TYR A 28 -11.88 16.92 -8.31
C TYR A 28 -10.98 17.91 -9.04
N TYR A 29 -10.94 17.82 -10.34
CA TYR A 29 -10.36 18.85 -11.20
C TYR A 29 -11.29 20.07 -11.29
N PRO A 30 -10.77 21.25 -11.72
CA PRO A 30 -11.63 22.41 -11.99
C PRO A 30 -12.73 22.15 -13.04
N SER A 31 -12.54 21.15 -13.91
CA SER A 31 -13.55 20.66 -14.85
C SER A 31 -14.75 19.98 -14.17
N GLY A 32 -14.61 19.57 -12.90
CA GLY A 32 -15.60 18.79 -12.14
C GLY A 32 -15.41 17.29 -12.23
N GLN A 33 -14.47 16.80 -13.04
CA GLN A 33 -14.12 15.38 -13.09
C GLN A 33 -13.32 14.98 -11.85
N ALA A 34 -13.53 13.74 -11.37
CA ALA A 34 -12.74 13.19 -10.28
C ALA A 34 -11.26 13.17 -10.64
N SER A 35 -10.40 13.60 -9.71
CA SER A 35 -8.94 13.53 -9.85
C SER A 35 -8.34 12.49 -8.91
N GLN A 36 -8.96 12.27 -7.75
CA GLN A 36 -8.46 11.37 -6.73
C GLN A 36 -9.57 10.84 -5.83
N GLN A 37 -9.45 9.59 -5.43
CA GLN A 37 -10.24 8.95 -4.38
C GLN A 37 -9.31 8.34 -3.36
N ILE A 38 -9.62 8.46 -2.07
CA ILE A 38 -8.95 7.75 -1.00
C ILE A 38 -10.01 7.11 -0.12
N ILE A 39 -9.92 5.80 0.07
CA ILE A 39 -10.78 5.06 0.98
C ILE A 39 -9.99 4.79 2.26
N TYR A 40 -10.61 5.08 3.41
CA TYR A 40 -10.03 4.86 4.73
C TYR A 40 -10.78 3.77 5.49
N ASP A 41 -10.04 3.01 6.29
CA ASP A 41 -10.63 2.08 7.25
C ASP A 41 -11.13 2.83 8.50
N ASN A 42 -11.78 2.10 9.41
CA ASN A 42 -12.31 2.62 10.67
C ASN A 42 -11.24 3.14 11.66
N LYS A 43 -9.96 2.95 11.36
CA LYS A 43 -8.81 3.48 12.12
C LYS A 43 -8.15 4.66 11.40
N GLY A 44 -8.72 5.16 10.30
CA GLY A 44 -8.17 6.24 9.49
C GLY A 44 -6.96 5.85 8.64
N ARG A 45 -6.70 4.56 8.45
CA ARG A 45 -5.63 4.09 7.57
C ARG A 45 -6.16 3.94 6.16
N ARG A 46 -5.33 4.24 5.17
CA ARG A 46 -5.72 4.06 3.77
C ARG A 46 -5.95 2.60 3.45
N ASP A 47 -7.13 2.29 2.94
CA ASP A 47 -7.51 0.96 2.45
C ASP A 47 -7.37 0.86 0.94
N ASP A 48 -7.81 1.89 0.20
CA ASP A 48 -7.66 1.94 -1.26
C ASP A 48 -7.41 3.37 -1.76
N TYR A 49 -6.97 3.47 -3.02
CA TYR A 49 -6.58 4.73 -3.63
C TYR A 49 -6.79 4.70 -5.14
N GLY A 50 -7.42 5.73 -5.67
CA GLY A 50 -7.62 5.90 -7.11
C GLY A 50 -7.17 7.28 -7.58
N VAL A 51 -6.56 7.34 -8.76
CA VAL A 51 -6.21 8.58 -9.45
C VAL A 51 -6.78 8.53 -10.85
N TRP A 52 -7.24 9.65 -11.33
CA TRP A 52 -7.75 9.83 -12.70
C TRP A 52 -7.02 10.98 -13.37
N HIS A 53 -6.80 10.84 -14.65
CA HIS A 53 -6.32 11.92 -15.51
C HIS A 53 -7.45 12.92 -15.83
N PRO A 54 -7.14 14.15 -16.26
CA PRO A 54 -8.16 15.12 -16.65
C PRO A 54 -9.12 14.67 -17.76
N ASN A 55 -8.73 13.66 -18.54
CA ASN A 55 -9.58 13.03 -19.56
C ASN A 55 -10.53 11.95 -19.00
N GLY A 56 -10.56 11.74 -17.66
CA GLY A 56 -11.40 10.75 -17.00
C GLY A 56 -10.84 9.32 -16.97
N GLN A 57 -9.69 9.06 -17.61
CA GLN A 57 -9.06 7.73 -17.55
C GLN A 57 -8.42 7.51 -16.18
N ARG A 58 -8.60 6.33 -15.62
CA ARG A 58 -7.97 5.94 -14.35
C ARG A 58 -6.47 5.72 -14.56
N ASP A 59 -5.66 6.31 -13.70
CA ASP A 59 -4.22 6.06 -13.66
C ASP A 59 -3.95 4.77 -12.89
N THR A 60 -3.60 3.72 -13.62
CA THR A 60 -3.33 2.39 -13.06
C THR A 60 -1.97 2.29 -12.36
N SER A 61 -1.11 3.32 -12.46
CA SER A 61 0.16 3.36 -11.73
C SER A 61 0.00 3.67 -10.23
N TYR A 62 -1.20 4.09 -9.82
CA TYR A 62 -1.56 4.35 -8.43
C TYR A 62 -2.47 3.24 -7.91
N THR A 63 -1.88 2.28 -7.21
CA THR A 63 -2.61 1.19 -6.56
C THR A 63 -2.24 1.13 -5.08
N ARG A 64 -3.10 0.50 -4.28
CA ARG A 64 -2.74 0.13 -2.92
C ARG A 64 -1.50 -0.80 -2.94
N PRO A 65 -0.73 -0.87 -1.84
CA PRO A 65 0.34 -1.84 -1.73
C PRO A 65 -0.17 -3.27 -1.97
N PHE A 66 0.61 -4.09 -2.65
CA PHE A 66 0.29 -5.49 -2.88
C PHE A 66 1.55 -6.34 -2.89
N PHE A 67 1.36 -7.66 -2.67
CA PHE A 67 2.42 -8.64 -2.80
C PHE A 67 2.53 -9.12 -4.24
N LEU A 68 3.77 -9.24 -4.71
CA LEU A 68 4.12 -9.92 -5.94
C LEU A 68 5.08 -11.07 -5.61
N SER A 69 4.76 -12.27 -6.05
CA SER A 69 5.62 -13.46 -5.94
C SER A 69 5.48 -14.31 -7.19
N ASP A 70 6.56 -14.96 -7.59
CA ASP A 70 6.57 -15.84 -8.78
C ASP A 70 5.77 -17.12 -8.54
N ARG A 71 5.66 -17.53 -7.27
CA ARG A 71 4.96 -18.76 -6.86
C ARG A 71 4.46 -18.64 -5.42
N ASP A 72 3.40 -19.38 -5.13
CA ASP A 72 2.81 -19.47 -3.78
C ASP A 72 3.12 -20.80 -3.09
N THR A 73 3.89 -21.67 -3.75
CA THR A 73 4.37 -22.92 -3.20
C THR A 73 5.86 -23.07 -3.49
N VAL A 74 6.64 -23.44 -2.47
CA VAL A 74 8.08 -23.72 -2.59
C VAL A 74 8.40 -25.06 -1.98
N PRO A 75 9.37 -25.83 -2.55
CA PRO A 75 9.89 -27.03 -1.95
C PRO A 75 10.59 -26.75 -0.62
N GLU A 76 10.58 -27.73 0.29
CA GLU A 76 11.36 -27.68 1.54
C GLU A 76 12.85 -27.43 1.25
N GLY A 77 13.47 -26.61 2.09
CA GLY A 77 14.87 -26.23 1.96
C GLY A 77 15.16 -25.11 0.96
N GLN A 78 14.17 -24.69 0.18
CA GLN A 78 14.28 -23.52 -0.70
C GLN A 78 13.83 -22.23 -0.02
N ASP A 79 14.40 -21.12 -0.48
CA ASP A 79 14.01 -19.78 -0.03
C ASP A 79 12.71 -19.34 -0.72
N TYR A 80 11.86 -18.62 0.02
CA TYR A 80 10.68 -17.95 -0.54
C TYR A 80 10.96 -16.48 -0.75
N ALA A 81 10.89 -16.03 -2.01
CA ALA A 81 11.06 -14.63 -2.38
C ALA A 81 9.73 -13.99 -2.74
N PHE A 82 9.54 -12.76 -2.30
CA PHE A 82 8.39 -11.93 -2.68
C PHE A 82 8.78 -10.45 -2.70
N GLU A 83 7.96 -9.65 -3.34
CA GLU A 83 8.08 -8.19 -3.35
C GLU A 83 6.84 -7.56 -2.75
N VAL A 84 7.03 -6.47 -2.03
CA VAL A 84 5.97 -5.53 -1.68
C VAL A 84 6.06 -4.39 -2.69
N VAL A 85 4.98 -4.17 -3.43
CA VAL A 85 4.90 -3.18 -4.50
C VAL A 85 3.96 -2.06 -4.06
N LEU A 86 4.39 -0.82 -4.23
CA LEU A 86 3.60 0.37 -4.02
C LEU A 86 3.52 1.17 -5.33
N GLY A 87 2.32 1.34 -5.87
CA GLY A 87 2.10 2.07 -7.12
C GLY A 87 2.25 3.60 -7.00
N ASN A 88 2.50 4.14 -5.81
CA ASN A 88 2.59 5.58 -5.59
C ASN A 88 4.00 6.12 -5.91
N ARG A 89 4.14 6.84 -7.03
CA ARG A 89 5.40 7.47 -7.45
C ARG A 89 5.70 8.82 -6.77
N ARG A 90 4.79 9.35 -5.95
CA ARG A 90 4.96 10.65 -5.27
C ARG A 90 5.62 10.56 -3.90
N SER A 91 5.77 9.38 -3.36
CA SER A 91 6.37 9.19 -2.04
C SER A 91 7.86 9.50 -2.08
N LYS A 92 8.32 10.35 -1.16
CA LYS A 92 9.77 10.63 -0.98
C LYS A 92 10.47 9.49 -0.27
N LEU A 93 9.75 8.80 0.62
CA LEU A 93 10.29 7.74 1.43
C LEU A 93 9.20 6.69 1.69
N VAL A 94 9.56 5.43 1.51
CA VAL A 94 8.68 4.29 1.73
C VAL A 94 9.28 3.42 2.81
N TYR A 95 8.52 3.15 3.86
CA TYR A 95 8.87 2.20 4.90
C TYR A 95 8.02 0.95 4.71
N VAL A 96 8.67 -0.19 4.57
CA VAL A 96 8.00 -1.48 4.51
C VAL A 96 8.48 -2.33 5.67
N THR A 97 7.56 -2.69 6.55
CA THR A 97 7.82 -3.60 7.68
C THR A 97 7.11 -4.91 7.41
N VAL A 98 7.85 -5.99 7.34
CA VAL A 98 7.30 -7.35 7.17
C VAL A 98 7.31 -8.07 8.52
N LEU A 99 6.14 -8.47 8.98
CA LEU A 99 5.96 -9.26 10.18
C LEU A 99 5.99 -10.75 9.80
N ARG A 100 6.90 -11.50 10.40
CA ARG A 100 7.01 -12.95 10.23
C ARG A 100 6.54 -13.65 11.49
N PRO A 101 5.60 -14.61 11.39
CA PRO A 101 5.30 -15.47 12.53
C PRO A 101 6.56 -16.23 12.96
N ARG A 102 6.95 -16.11 14.22
CA ARG A 102 8.07 -16.83 14.87
C ARG A 102 9.50 -16.39 14.56
N THR A 103 9.77 -15.54 13.57
CA THR A 103 11.15 -15.24 13.14
C THR A 103 11.54 -13.76 13.21
N GLY A 104 10.63 -12.89 13.65
CA GLY A 104 10.94 -11.47 13.84
C GLY A 104 10.37 -10.53 12.79
N VAL A 105 10.89 -9.32 12.78
CA VAL A 105 10.47 -8.22 11.93
C VAL A 105 11.61 -7.85 11.01
N ASP A 106 11.36 -7.87 9.69
CA ASP A 106 12.23 -7.22 8.71
C ASP A 106 11.65 -5.87 8.34
N SER A 107 12.46 -4.84 8.39
CA SER A 107 12.07 -3.52 7.91
C SER A 107 13.09 -3.03 6.90
N THR A 108 12.60 -2.39 5.85
CA THR A 108 13.43 -1.64 4.92
C THR A 108 12.89 -0.24 4.75
N GLN A 109 13.80 0.69 4.51
CA GLN A 109 13.51 2.07 4.21
C GLN A 109 14.16 2.42 2.87
N GLY A 110 13.40 3.03 1.96
CA GLY A 110 13.95 3.42 0.67
C GLY A 110 12.98 4.24 -0.17
N ILE A 111 13.47 4.76 -1.30
CA ILE A 111 12.67 5.53 -2.29
C ILE A 111 12.18 4.54 -3.37
N PHE A 112 11.51 3.46 -2.98
CA PHE A 112 11.23 2.39 -3.93
C PHE A 112 9.73 2.15 -4.10
N SER A 113 9.32 1.99 -5.37
CA SER A 113 8.02 1.43 -5.72
C SER A 113 7.97 -0.09 -5.52
N ARG A 114 9.10 -0.75 -5.31
CA ARG A 114 9.26 -2.18 -5.09
C ARG A 114 10.31 -2.47 -4.05
N THR A 115 10.02 -3.38 -3.12
CA THR A 115 10.95 -3.86 -2.11
C THR A 115 10.89 -5.38 -2.06
N ARG A 116 12.03 -6.03 -2.31
CA ARG A 116 12.16 -7.49 -2.30
C ARG A 116 12.52 -7.99 -0.91
N PHE A 117 11.86 -9.06 -0.49
CA PHE A 117 12.12 -9.78 0.75
C PHE A 117 12.41 -11.25 0.47
N LEU A 118 13.19 -11.85 1.36
CA LEU A 118 13.56 -13.26 1.29
C LEU A 118 13.31 -13.92 2.63
N ILE A 119 12.52 -14.99 2.64
CA ILE A 119 12.39 -15.89 3.79
C ILE A 119 13.29 -17.09 3.51
N ARG A 120 14.35 -17.23 4.30
CA ARG A 120 15.32 -18.30 4.11
C ARG A 120 14.78 -19.60 4.68
N ARG A 121 14.72 -20.64 3.83
CA ARG A 121 14.39 -22.03 4.18
C ARG A 121 13.23 -22.14 5.19
N PRO A 122 12.04 -21.63 4.88
CA PRO A 122 10.92 -21.74 5.80
C PRO A 122 10.60 -23.23 6.04
N ALA A 123 10.10 -23.53 7.25
CA ALA A 123 9.70 -24.89 7.60
C ALA A 123 8.54 -25.38 6.72
N PRO A 124 8.37 -26.70 6.51
CA PRO A 124 7.22 -27.26 5.81
C PRO A 124 5.88 -26.81 6.41
N GLY A 125 4.89 -26.61 5.55
CA GLY A 125 3.52 -26.23 5.92
C GLY A 125 3.08 -24.84 5.47
N PRO A 126 1.95 -24.37 5.98
CA PRO A 126 1.38 -23.07 5.61
C PRO A 126 2.10 -21.92 6.33
N HIS A 127 2.33 -20.86 5.59
CA HIS A 127 2.90 -19.61 6.09
C HIS A 127 2.06 -18.41 5.66
N THR A 128 2.07 -17.38 6.49
CA THR A 128 1.51 -16.08 6.16
C THR A 128 2.50 -14.99 6.53
N VAL A 129 2.72 -14.06 5.61
CA VAL A 129 3.49 -12.84 5.85
C VAL A 129 2.55 -11.66 5.82
N THR A 130 2.78 -10.69 6.69
CA THR A 130 2.02 -9.44 6.73
C THR A 130 2.98 -8.27 6.54
N ALA A 131 2.67 -7.38 5.61
CA ALA A 131 3.42 -6.16 5.39
C ALA A 131 2.63 -4.95 5.83
N CYS A 132 3.28 -4.08 6.61
CA CYS A 132 2.83 -2.74 6.94
C CYS A 132 3.60 -1.75 6.09
N VAL A 133 2.90 -0.91 5.35
CA VAL A 133 3.50 0.08 4.46
C VAL A 133 3.14 1.47 4.98
N ARG A 134 4.16 2.30 5.13
CA ARG A 134 4.05 3.72 5.44
C ARG A 134 4.83 4.51 4.39
N THR A 135 4.31 5.65 3.98
CA THR A 135 4.98 6.55 3.05
C THR A 135 5.03 7.95 3.62
N ASP A 136 6.17 8.60 3.50
CA ASP A 136 6.36 9.99 3.84
C ASP A 136 6.50 10.81 2.55
N TRP A 137 5.78 11.91 2.44
CA TRP A 137 5.87 12.78 1.29
C TRP A 137 5.80 14.25 1.72
N ALA A 138 6.38 15.13 0.94
CA ALA A 138 6.28 16.57 1.14
C ALA A 138 5.94 17.26 -0.17
N ARG A 139 5.13 18.32 -0.09
CA ARG A 139 4.90 19.19 -1.22
C ARG A 139 6.18 19.99 -1.50
N ARG A 140 6.51 20.19 -2.79
CA ARG A 140 7.69 20.99 -3.18
C ARG A 140 7.57 22.39 -2.57
N GLY A 141 8.61 22.82 -1.83
CA GLY A 141 8.66 24.13 -1.14
C GLY A 141 7.91 24.18 0.20
N SER A 142 7.51 23.02 0.75
CA SER A 142 6.90 22.93 2.08
C SER A 142 7.79 22.12 3.01
N ASP A 143 7.99 22.60 4.25
CA ASP A 143 8.68 21.87 5.31
C ASP A 143 7.77 20.82 5.99
N THR A 144 6.49 20.81 5.64
CA THR A 144 5.54 19.87 6.20
C THR A 144 5.72 18.49 5.57
N ILE A 145 5.96 17.50 6.43
CA ILE A 145 6.01 16.08 6.06
C ILE A 145 4.61 15.48 6.31
N TRP A 146 4.06 14.89 5.26
CA TRP A 146 2.81 14.15 5.33
C TRP A 146 3.10 12.66 5.42
N VAL A 147 2.39 11.97 6.30
CA VAL A 147 2.56 10.54 6.51
C VAL A 147 1.28 9.82 6.13
N ASP A 148 1.41 8.85 5.22
CA ASP A 148 0.33 7.96 4.85
C ASP A 148 0.64 6.54 5.35
N GLN A 149 -0.25 5.99 6.16
CA GLN A 149 -0.18 4.61 6.61
C GLN A 149 -1.26 3.79 5.91
N TYR A 150 -0.84 2.72 5.23
CA TYR A 150 -1.77 1.80 4.58
C TYR A 150 -2.25 0.73 5.55
N LYS A 151 -3.45 0.20 5.29
CA LYS A 151 -3.93 -1.01 5.95
C LYS A 151 -2.95 -2.15 5.70
N PRO A 152 -2.61 -2.95 6.73
CA PRO A 152 -1.72 -4.09 6.55
C PRO A 152 -2.25 -5.04 5.47
N ILE A 153 -1.35 -5.50 4.62
CA ILE A 153 -1.64 -6.50 3.60
C ILE A 153 -1.02 -7.83 4.01
N SER A 154 -1.65 -8.94 3.65
CA SER A 154 -1.16 -10.29 3.98
C SER A 154 -1.12 -11.17 2.75
N LYS A 155 -0.13 -12.06 2.70
CA LYS A 155 0.06 -13.07 1.65
C LYS A 155 0.34 -14.40 2.31
N SER A 156 -0.40 -15.43 1.88
CA SER A 156 -0.16 -16.82 2.29
C SER A 156 0.65 -17.54 1.22
N PHE A 157 1.52 -18.47 1.65
CA PHE A 157 2.26 -19.38 0.79
C PHE A 157 2.43 -20.73 1.50
N TRP A 158 2.80 -21.76 0.75
CA TRP A 158 2.96 -23.12 1.23
C TRP A 158 4.38 -23.62 1.02
N VAL A 159 4.95 -24.33 2.01
CA VAL A 159 6.19 -25.06 1.87
C VAL A 159 5.89 -26.55 1.81
N GLN A 160 6.16 -27.15 0.66
CA GLN A 160 5.91 -28.57 0.41
C GLN A 160 7.02 -29.41 1.02
N SER A 161 6.65 -30.37 1.88
CA SER A 161 7.62 -31.31 2.47
C SER A 161 8.23 -32.22 1.40
N ALA A 162 9.53 -32.47 1.51
CA ALA A 162 10.23 -33.41 0.66
C ALA A 162 9.70 -34.85 0.78
N ARG A 163 9.02 -35.20 1.89
CA ARG A 163 8.46 -36.54 2.12
C ARG A 163 7.22 -36.86 1.30
N ASN A 164 6.55 -35.86 0.68
CA ASN A 164 5.34 -36.04 -0.11
C ASN A 164 5.59 -35.92 -1.61
N ALA A 165 6.83 -36.01 -2.07
CA ALA A 165 7.23 -35.92 -3.48
C ALA A 165 7.49 -37.26 -4.15
N GLU A 166 7.09 -38.40 -3.52
CA GLU A 166 7.15 -39.77 -4.09
C GLU A 166 5.78 -40.20 -4.61
#